data_0a75f351100f15ead7d6edda7aabc1de
#
_entry.id   0a75f351100f15ead7d6edda7aabc1de
#
_cell.length_a   1.000
_cell.length_b   1.000
_cell.length_c   1.000
_cell.angle_alpha   90.00
_cell.angle_beta   90.00
_cell.angle_gamma   90.00
#
_symmetry.space_group_name_H-M   'P 1'
#
loop_
_entity.id
_entity.type
_entity.pdbx_description
1 polymer ?
#
loop_
_entity_poly.entity_id
_entity_poly.type
_entity_poly.pdbx_seq_one_letter_code
_entity_poly.pdbx_strand_id
1 'polypeptide(L)'
;MTNKKPISVPGKNYYAWRYKEHTKTKHDILQCYLEKWFVILGKYYPVNYFDCFGGCGIYTFDGVTFNPGSPILAAQAWLKRGNKANDLRMICIEKKKANLENLKKVFADYLPTMRTPYFIQDDFDHSVNAILDDI
;
A
#
# COMPACT_ATOMS: atom_id res chain seq x y z
N MET A 1 12.22 -11.64 -23.44
CA MET A 1 11.79 -11.94 -22.09
C MET A 1 12.60 -11.13 -21.09
N THR A 2 11.94 -10.26 -20.42
CA THR A 2 12.59 -9.38 -19.47
C THR A 2 12.69 -10.05 -18.11
N ASN A 3 13.89 -10.37 -17.68
CA ASN A 3 14.13 -10.68 -16.29
C ASN A 3 13.87 -9.42 -15.47
N LYS A 4 12.68 -9.37 -14.89
CA LYS A 4 12.32 -8.27 -14.01
C LYS A 4 12.97 -8.47 -12.67
N LYS A 5 14.06 -7.78 -12.44
CA LYS A 5 14.70 -7.74 -11.13
C LYS A 5 14.26 -6.49 -10.40
N PRO A 6 14.10 -6.56 -9.08
CA PRO A 6 13.87 -5.36 -8.29
C PRO A 6 15.09 -4.43 -8.37
N ILE A 7 14.83 -3.16 -8.19
CA ILE A 7 15.86 -2.11 -8.24
C ILE A 7 16.06 -1.59 -6.83
N SER A 8 17.30 -1.64 -6.35
CA SER A 8 17.62 -1.08 -5.03
C SER A 8 17.38 0.42 -4.99
N VAL A 9 16.71 0.88 -3.94
CA VAL A 9 16.46 2.30 -3.75
C VAL A 9 17.69 2.92 -3.04
N PRO A 10 18.35 3.92 -3.64
CA PRO A 10 19.56 4.49 -3.08
C PRO A 10 19.37 5.01 -1.64
N GLY A 11 20.27 4.63 -0.75
CA GLY A 11 20.22 5.04 0.65
C GLY A 11 19.17 4.34 1.50
N LYS A 12 18.49 3.34 0.97
CA LYS A 12 17.42 2.64 1.67
C LYS A 12 17.69 1.13 1.73
N ASN A 13 17.04 0.47 2.65
CA ASN A 13 17.16 -0.98 2.85
C ASN A 13 16.03 -1.77 2.17
N TYR A 14 15.40 -1.17 1.19
CA TYR A 14 14.32 -1.80 0.42
C TYR A 14 14.54 -1.56 -1.08
N TYR A 15 13.73 -2.27 -1.89
CA TYR A 15 13.82 -2.22 -3.34
C TYR A 15 12.49 -1.80 -3.95
N ALA A 16 12.54 -1.34 -5.22
CA ALA A 16 11.36 -1.00 -6.01
C ALA A 16 11.24 -1.96 -7.18
N TRP A 17 10.01 -2.26 -7.59
CA TRP A 17 9.74 -2.95 -8.83
C TRP A 17 9.49 -1.96 -9.94
N ARG A 18 9.72 -2.39 -11.19
CA ARG A 18 9.44 -1.55 -12.34
C ARG A 18 7.94 -1.30 -12.45
N TYR A 19 7.61 -0.04 -12.68
CA TYR A 19 6.22 0.39 -12.84
C TYR A 19 5.76 0.07 -14.25
N LYS A 20 4.55 -0.44 -14.38
CA LYS A 20 3.85 -0.59 -15.66
C LYS A 20 2.85 0.56 -15.80
N GLU A 21 2.66 1.04 -17.02
CA GLU A 21 1.76 2.16 -17.29
C GLU A 21 0.34 1.91 -16.77
N HIS A 22 -0.20 0.72 -17.01
CA HIS A 22 -1.55 0.40 -16.54
C HIS A 22 -1.64 0.32 -15.01
N THR A 23 -0.56 -0.09 -14.34
CA THR A 23 -0.51 -0.10 -12.87
C THR A 23 -0.49 1.33 -12.33
N LYS A 24 0.30 2.21 -12.95
CA LYS A 24 0.35 3.62 -12.59
C LYS A 24 -1.02 4.28 -12.75
N THR A 25 -1.72 4.00 -13.84
CA THR A 25 -3.06 4.51 -14.09
C THR A 25 -4.04 4.06 -13.01
N LYS A 26 -3.99 2.78 -12.64
CA LYS A 26 -4.83 2.26 -11.56
C LYS A 26 -4.54 2.96 -10.22
N HIS A 27 -3.27 3.20 -9.91
CA HIS A 27 -2.87 3.89 -8.69
C HIS A 27 -3.35 5.34 -8.68
N ASP A 28 -3.25 6.03 -9.80
CA ASP A 28 -3.73 7.42 -9.91
C ASP A 28 -5.23 7.51 -9.69
N ILE A 29 -5.99 6.59 -10.29
CA ILE A 29 -7.44 6.53 -10.11
C ILE A 29 -7.78 6.22 -8.65
N LEU A 30 -7.12 5.25 -8.06
CA LEU A 30 -7.34 4.87 -6.68
C LEU A 30 -7.08 6.03 -5.73
N GLN A 31 -5.99 6.75 -5.93
CA GLN A 31 -5.64 7.90 -5.09
C GLN A 31 -6.70 8.99 -5.16
N CYS A 32 -7.14 9.35 -6.34
CA CYS A 32 -8.22 10.35 -6.52
C CYS A 32 -9.51 9.91 -5.85
N TYR A 33 -9.85 8.64 -5.99
CA TYR A 33 -11.07 8.08 -5.42
C TYR A 33 -11.02 8.10 -3.89
N LEU A 34 -9.92 7.62 -3.32
CA LEU A 34 -9.76 7.53 -1.86
C LEU A 34 -9.70 8.91 -1.20
N GLU A 35 -9.08 9.89 -1.84
CA GLU A 35 -9.04 11.25 -1.29
C GLU A 35 -10.45 11.80 -1.07
N LYS A 36 -11.37 11.52 -1.98
CA LYS A 36 -12.77 11.95 -1.87
C LYS A 36 -13.52 11.15 -0.81
N TRP A 37 -13.39 9.82 -0.82
CA TRP A 37 -14.08 8.96 0.11
C TRP A 37 -13.64 9.16 1.55
N PHE A 38 -12.35 9.33 1.77
CA PHE A 38 -11.82 9.51 3.12
C PHE A 38 -12.22 10.84 3.74
N VAL A 39 -12.49 11.87 2.94
CA VAL A 39 -13.04 13.12 3.45
C VAL A 39 -14.43 12.87 4.07
N ILE A 40 -15.23 12.04 3.41
CA ILE A 40 -16.60 11.76 3.87
C ILE A 40 -16.56 10.79 5.06
N LEU A 41 -15.90 9.65 4.90
CA LEU A 41 -15.92 8.56 5.88
C LEU A 41 -15.14 8.92 7.15
N GLY A 42 -14.02 9.62 7.02
CA GLY A 42 -13.15 9.95 8.14
C GLY A 42 -13.76 10.92 9.13
N LYS A 43 -14.86 11.60 8.77
CA LYS A 43 -15.57 12.50 9.69
C LYS A 43 -16.39 11.77 10.74
N TYR A 44 -16.80 10.55 10.45
CA TYR A 44 -17.82 9.88 11.25
C TYR A 44 -17.32 8.62 11.95
N TYR A 45 -16.40 7.88 11.34
CA TYR A 45 -16.02 6.54 11.80
C TYR A 45 -14.55 6.24 11.60
N PRO A 46 -13.94 5.41 12.47
CA PRO A 46 -12.74 4.68 12.09
C PRO A 46 -13.02 3.83 10.85
N VAL A 47 -12.05 3.76 9.94
CA VAL A 47 -12.20 3.09 8.67
C VAL A 47 -11.26 1.88 8.61
N ASN A 48 -11.77 0.75 8.12
CA ASN A 48 -10.96 -0.42 7.79
C ASN A 48 -10.70 -0.42 6.29
N TYR A 49 -9.44 -0.49 5.91
CA TYR A 49 -9.03 -0.54 4.51
C TYR A 49 -8.27 -1.84 4.26
N PHE A 50 -8.76 -2.61 3.30
CA PHE A 50 -8.15 -3.87 2.90
C PHE A 50 -7.46 -3.70 1.55
N ASP A 51 -6.14 -3.88 1.51
CA ASP A 51 -5.41 -3.98 0.26
C ASP A 51 -5.09 -5.45 0.01
N CYS A 52 -5.88 -6.08 -0.86
CA CYS A 52 -5.83 -7.52 -1.09
C CYS A 52 -4.68 -7.95 -1.99
N PHE A 53 -4.01 -7.00 -2.63
CA PHE A 53 -2.86 -7.24 -3.50
C PHE A 53 -1.82 -6.17 -3.20
N GLY A 54 -1.24 -6.24 -2.00
CA GLY A 54 -0.42 -5.18 -1.44
C GLY A 54 0.85 -4.84 -2.24
N GLY A 55 1.45 -5.82 -2.89
CA GLY A 55 2.66 -5.62 -3.66
C GLY A 55 3.89 -5.34 -2.80
N CYS A 56 4.92 -4.78 -3.43
CA CYS A 56 6.17 -4.49 -2.74
C CYS A 56 6.23 -3.10 -2.08
N GLY A 57 5.26 -2.24 -2.37
CA GLY A 57 5.13 -0.93 -1.74
C GLY A 57 5.67 0.25 -2.54
N ILE A 58 6.57 0.03 -3.49
CA ILE A 58 7.20 1.12 -4.22
C ILE A 58 7.61 0.69 -5.63
N TYR A 59 7.49 1.60 -6.59
CA TYR A 59 7.71 1.32 -8.00
C TYR A 59 8.51 2.44 -8.66
N THR A 60 9.14 2.13 -9.80
CA THR A 60 9.90 3.11 -10.57
C THR A 60 9.82 2.81 -12.07
N PHE A 61 9.74 3.86 -12.90
CA PHE A 61 9.87 3.73 -14.35
C PHE A 61 11.33 3.82 -14.80
N ASP A 62 12.08 4.73 -14.20
CA ASP A 62 13.42 5.13 -14.68
C ASP A 62 14.56 4.69 -13.77
N GLY A 63 14.26 4.12 -12.60
CA GLY A 63 15.28 3.76 -11.62
C GLY A 63 15.81 4.95 -10.81
N VAL A 64 15.26 6.13 -11.01
CA VAL A 64 15.68 7.37 -10.34
C VAL A 64 14.55 7.98 -9.52
N THR A 65 13.34 8.03 -10.10
CA THR A 65 12.13 8.52 -9.44
C THR A 65 11.32 7.33 -8.94
N PHE A 66 10.91 7.38 -7.67
CA PHE A 66 10.21 6.29 -7.01
C PHE A 66 8.81 6.73 -6.60
N ASN A 67 7.83 5.85 -6.85
CA ASN A 67 6.42 6.13 -6.64
C ASN A 67 5.83 5.08 -5.67
N PRO A 68 5.12 5.52 -4.62
CA PRO A 68 4.53 4.58 -3.68
C PRO A 68 3.43 3.73 -4.31
N GLY A 69 3.27 2.52 -3.79
CA GLY A 69 2.22 1.59 -4.20
C GLY A 69 0.90 1.85 -3.47
N SER A 70 -0.09 0.99 -3.75
CA SER A 70 -1.46 1.20 -3.28
C SER A 70 -1.62 1.35 -1.77
N PRO A 71 -0.97 0.54 -0.89
CA PRO A 71 -1.17 0.73 0.54
C PRO A 71 -0.67 2.07 1.04
N ILE A 72 0.47 2.52 0.53
CA ILE A 72 1.04 3.80 0.95
C ILE A 72 0.21 4.96 0.42
N LEU A 73 -0.24 4.88 -0.84
CA LEU A 73 -1.13 5.88 -1.42
C LEU A 73 -2.42 6.02 -0.61
N ALA A 74 -2.99 4.91 -0.16
CA ALA A 74 -4.20 4.91 0.65
C ALA A 74 -3.97 5.63 1.98
N ALA A 75 -2.89 5.32 2.67
CA ALA A 75 -2.56 5.96 3.94
C ALA A 75 -2.26 7.45 3.76
N GLN A 76 -1.55 7.81 2.69
CA GLN A 76 -1.29 9.22 2.37
C GLN A 76 -2.58 9.98 2.07
N ALA A 77 -3.51 9.37 1.33
CA ALA A 77 -4.81 9.96 1.04
C ALA A 77 -5.61 10.22 2.31
N TRP A 78 -5.54 9.29 3.26
CA TRP A 78 -6.19 9.45 4.56
C TRP A 78 -5.65 10.66 5.33
N LEU A 79 -4.33 10.74 5.46
CA LEU A 79 -3.68 11.80 6.22
C LEU A 79 -3.78 13.18 5.56
N LYS A 80 -3.80 13.23 4.24
CA LYS A 80 -3.85 14.48 3.46
C LYS A 80 -5.05 15.34 3.82
N ARG A 81 -6.15 14.74 4.26
CA ARG A 81 -7.39 15.45 4.59
C ARG A 81 -7.51 15.73 6.09
N GLY A 82 -6.44 15.61 6.84
CA GLY A 82 -6.43 15.91 8.27
C GLY A 82 -7.08 14.84 9.14
N ASN A 83 -7.30 13.65 8.61
CA ASN A 83 -7.84 12.55 9.38
C ASN A 83 -6.81 12.02 10.37
N LYS A 84 -7.28 11.46 11.48
CA LYS A 84 -6.40 10.94 12.51
C LYS A 84 -5.74 9.64 12.07
N ALA A 85 -4.41 9.55 12.26
CA ALA A 85 -3.64 8.39 11.85
C ALA A 85 -4.15 7.07 12.44
N ASN A 86 -4.62 7.11 13.69
CA ASN A 86 -5.10 5.91 14.40
C ASN A 86 -6.51 5.46 13.99
N ASP A 87 -7.24 6.29 13.26
CA ASP A 87 -8.60 5.97 12.84
C ASP A 87 -8.66 5.22 11.50
N LEU A 88 -7.51 5.00 10.86
CA LEU A 88 -7.42 4.11 9.71
C LEU A 88 -6.76 2.80 10.12
N ARG A 89 -7.50 1.70 10.04
CA ARG A 89 -6.96 0.37 10.21
C ARG A 89 -6.75 -0.26 8.83
N MET A 90 -5.52 -0.60 8.53
CA MET A 90 -5.16 -1.19 7.25
C MET A 90 -4.81 -2.66 7.39
N ILE A 91 -5.28 -3.45 6.44
CA ILE A 91 -4.91 -4.85 6.30
C ILE A 91 -4.33 -5.02 4.89
N CYS A 92 -3.07 -5.43 4.80
CA CYS A 92 -2.39 -5.63 3.53
C CYS A 92 -2.10 -7.09 3.34
N ILE A 93 -2.61 -7.66 2.26
CA ILE A 93 -2.43 -9.06 1.91
C ILE A 93 -1.51 -9.12 0.69
N GLU A 94 -0.43 -9.92 0.79
CA GLU A 94 0.50 -10.12 -0.31
C GLU A 94 0.96 -11.57 -0.33
N LYS A 95 0.90 -12.17 -1.50
CA LYS A 95 1.25 -13.58 -1.70
C LYS A 95 2.73 -13.85 -1.52
N LYS A 96 3.59 -12.97 -2.03
CA LYS A 96 5.03 -13.17 -2.01
C LYS A 96 5.65 -12.61 -0.74
N LYS A 97 6.29 -13.47 0.04
CA LYS A 97 6.92 -13.08 1.31
C LYS A 97 7.92 -11.94 1.13
N ALA A 98 8.76 -12.01 0.10
CA ALA A 98 9.77 -10.99 -0.15
C ALA A 98 9.13 -9.62 -0.41
N ASN A 99 8.03 -9.57 -1.17
CA ASN A 99 7.30 -8.33 -1.42
C ASN A 99 6.65 -7.80 -0.16
N LEU A 100 6.08 -8.68 0.67
CA LEU A 100 5.46 -8.26 1.93
C LEU A 100 6.48 -7.65 2.89
N GLU A 101 7.64 -8.28 3.02
CA GLU A 101 8.72 -7.77 3.87
C GLU A 101 9.22 -6.42 3.36
N ASN A 102 9.33 -6.27 2.04
CA ASN A 102 9.70 -5.01 1.42
C ASN A 102 8.65 -3.92 1.68
N LEU A 103 7.38 -4.27 1.54
CA LEU A 103 6.27 -3.36 1.82
C LEU A 103 6.31 -2.84 3.26
N LYS A 104 6.60 -3.70 4.22
CA LYS A 104 6.74 -3.30 5.63
C LYS A 104 7.80 -2.22 5.79
N LYS A 105 8.95 -2.40 5.16
CA LYS A 105 10.06 -1.44 5.23
C LYS A 105 9.70 -0.10 4.58
N VAL A 106 9.08 -0.16 3.41
CA VAL A 106 8.66 1.04 2.68
C VAL A 106 7.61 1.81 3.47
N PHE A 107 6.63 1.10 4.03
CA PHE A 107 5.57 1.72 4.82
C PHE A 107 6.15 2.44 6.04
N ALA A 108 7.05 1.79 6.77
CA ALA A 108 7.67 2.38 7.95
C ALA A 108 8.48 3.64 7.62
N ASP A 109 9.13 3.67 6.45
CA ASP A 109 9.93 4.81 6.01
C ASP A 109 9.06 6.00 5.58
N TYR A 110 8.01 5.72 4.79
CA TYR A 110 7.13 6.77 4.26
C TYR A 110 6.15 7.32 5.29
N LEU A 111 5.73 6.49 6.23
CA LEU A 111 4.63 6.80 7.14
C LEU A 111 5.00 6.41 8.58
N PRO A 112 6.08 7.02 9.14
CA PRO A 112 6.60 6.60 10.45
C PRO A 112 5.64 6.88 11.61
N THR A 113 4.71 7.81 11.45
CA THR A 113 3.74 8.16 12.50
C THR A 113 2.40 7.45 12.33
N MET A 114 2.24 6.72 11.22
CA MET A 114 1.01 6.01 10.93
C MET A 114 0.93 4.72 11.74
N ARG A 115 -0.29 4.33 12.13
CA ARG A 115 -0.52 3.03 12.73
C ARG A 115 -0.05 1.94 11.78
N THR A 116 0.73 0.98 12.29
CA THR A 116 1.26 -0.13 11.47
C THR A 116 0.11 -0.99 10.96
N PRO A 117 0.03 -1.25 9.65
CA PRO A 117 -0.97 -2.16 9.11
C PRO A 117 -0.79 -3.58 9.60
N TYR A 118 -1.85 -4.39 9.49
CA TYR A 118 -1.74 -5.84 9.58
C TYR A 118 -1.25 -6.35 8.24
N PHE A 119 -0.11 -7.02 8.24
CA PHE A 119 0.49 -7.59 7.04
C PHE A 119 0.28 -9.09 7.03
N ILE A 120 -0.41 -9.60 6.01
CA ILE A 120 -0.76 -11.01 5.89
C ILE A 120 -0.11 -11.57 4.63
N GLN A 121 0.76 -12.59 4.79
CA GLN A 121 1.33 -13.31 3.67
C GLN A 121 0.40 -14.43 3.27
N ASP A 122 -0.42 -14.22 2.24
CA ASP A 122 -1.35 -15.23 1.75
C ASP A 122 -1.90 -14.83 0.38
N ASP A 123 -2.59 -15.75 -0.25
CA ASP A 123 -3.44 -15.50 -1.39
C ASP A 123 -4.73 -14.77 -0.96
N PHE A 124 -5.20 -13.86 -1.78
CA PHE A 124 -6.48 -13.21 -1.54
C PHE A 124 -7.61 -14.25 -1.41
N ASP A 125 -7.67 -15.21 -2.33
CA ASP A 125 -8.72 -16.23 -2.33
C ASP A 125 -8.74 -17.06 -1.05
N HIS A 126 -7.56 -17.31 -0.46
CA HIS A 126 -7.44 -18.08 0.76
C HIS A 126 -7.78 -17.25 2.00
N SER A 127 -7.38 -15.99 2.03
CA SER A 127 -7.53 -15.11 3.19
C SER A 127 -8.90 -14.47 3.31
N VAL A 128 -9.63 -14.27 2.21
CA VAL A 128 -10.83 -13.47 2.18
C VAL A 128 -11.93 -13.99 3.12
N ASN A 129 -12.10 -15.31 3.19
CA ASN A 129 -13.12 -15.90 4.05
C ASN A 129 -12.80 -15.68 5.53
N ALA A 130 -11.54 -15.85 5.91
CA ALA A 130 -11.09 -15.62 7.28
C ALA A 130 -11.29 -14.15 7.69
N ILE A 131 -11.00 -13.21 6.76
CA ILE A 131 -11.21 -11.78 7.01
C ILE A 131 -12.68 -11.46 7.19
N LEU A 132 -13.55 -12.02 6.32
CA LEU A 132 -14.98 -11.78 6.39
C LEU A 132 -15.60 -12.37 7.66
N ASP A 133 -15.08 -13.49 8.13
CA ASP A 133 -15.56 -14.12 9.37
C ASP A 133 -15.21 -13.29 10.62
N ASP A 134 -14.17 -12.48 10.56
CA ASP A 134 -13.73 -11.61 11.65
C ASP A 134 -14.46 -10.26 11.70
N ILE A 135 -15.17 -9.94 10.65
CA ILE A 135 -15.97 -8.73 10.60
C ILE A 135 -17.35 -8.98 11.22
#